data_d5226f773e5092876e9985e5b3d464ab
#
_entry.id   d5226f773e5092876e9985e5b3d464ab
#
_cell.length_a   1.000
_cell.length_b   1.000
_cell.length_c   1.000
_cell.angle_alpha   90.00
_cell.angle_beta   90.00
_cell.angle_gamma   90.00
#
_symmetry.space_group_name_H-M   'P 1'
#
loop_
_entity.id
_entity.type
_entity.pdbx_description
1 polymer ?
#
loop_
_entity_poly.entity_id
_entity_poly.type
_entity_poly.pdbx_seq_one_letter_code
_entity_poly.pdbx_strand_id
1 'polypeptide(L)'
;MTFVLGIAGSPRRGGNTELLLDAALDGARREGAEVRKVVLTDLVFSGCTSCDGCRDGQRCVLDDDLQEVYGLIDGADAIVLASPIYFEGLSSQMKAMIDRGQLFWYRKHSLGLEGKKRRGAIIAVGARRNADFTSALRPAKIWLLTLDADMATLTYGGFEEKGSILDDADALEEARSLGHEMVAKRNIH
;
A
#
# COMPACT_ATOMS: atom_id res chain seq x y z
N MET A 1 -18.69 6.77 6.55
CA MET A 1 -17.37 7.12 7.13
C MET A 1 -16.32 6.57 6.19
N THR A 2 -15.31 7.34 5.83
CA THR A 2 -14.25 6.89 4.91
C THR A 2 -13.36 5.86 5.61
N PHE A 3 -13.09 4.73 4.97
CA PHE A 3 -12.18 3.71 5.49
C PHE A 3 -10.84 3.75 4.75
N VAL A 4 -9.75 4.00 5.48
CA VAL A 4 -8.38 4.08 4.96
C VAL A 4 -7.57 2.88 5.44
N LEU A 5 -7.06 2.10 4.49
CA LEU A 5 -6.21 0.94 4.76
C LEU A 5 -4.74 1.30 4.50
N GLY A 6 -3.91 1.22 5.52
CA GLY A 6 -2.45 1.30 5.40
C GLY A 6 -1.82 -0.09 5.37
N ILE A 7 -0.92 -0.33 4.42
CA ILE A 7 -0.21 -1.61 4.29
C ILE A 7 1.30 -1.37 4.39
N ALA A 8 1.90 -1.83 5.49
CA ALA A 8 3.32 -1.72 5.77
C ALA A 8 4.08 -2.94 5.25
N GLY A 9 4.94 -2.76 4.26
CA GLY A 9 5.80 -3.79 3.68
C GLY A 9 7.21 -3.84 4.25
N SER A 10 7.54 -3.00 5.25
CA SER A 10 8.88 -3.02 5.84
C SER A 10 9.07 -4.23 6.75
N PRO A 11 10.20 -4.96 6.63
CA PRO A 11 10.55 -6.01 7.60
C PRO A 11 11.02 -5.44 8.95
N ARG A 12 11.33 -4.14 9.02
CA ARG A 12 11.79 -3.48 10.24
C ARG A 12 10.62 -2.81 10.94
N ARG A 13 10.13 -3.36 12.07
CA ARG A 13 9.10 -2.74 12.91
C ARG A 13 9.60 -1.40 13.48
N GLY A 14 8.77 -0.36 13.38
CA GLY A 14 9.15 1.00 13.78
C GLY A 14 10.28 1.59 12.93
N GLY A 15 10.46 1.12 11.69
CA GLY A 15 11.38 1.69 10.72
C GLY A 15 10.81 2.92 10.01
N ASN A 16 11.64 3.63 9.26
CA ASN A 16 11.30 4.90 8.60
C ASN A 16 10.02 4.82 7.76
N THR A 17 9.87 3.75 7.01
CA THR A 17 8.69 3.52 6.16
C THR A 17 7.40 3.34 6.97
N GLU A 18 7.46 2.61 8.10
CA GLU A 18 6.29 2.40 8.96
C GLU A 18 5.92 3.68 9.70
N LEU A 19 6.90 4.48 10.13
CA LEU A 19 6.67 5.78 10.79
C LEU A 19 5.98 6.79 9.87
N LEU A 20 6.36 6.84 8.61
CA LEU A 20 5.69 7.68 7.60
C LEU A 20 4.26 7.18 7.33
N LEU A 21 4.05 5.87 7.26
CA LEU A 21 2.71 5.31 7.14
C LEU A 21 1.86 5.68 8.35
N ASP A 22 2.40 5.59 9.55
CA ASP A 22 1.69 5.97 10.77
C ASP A 22 1.32 7.46 10.77
N ALA A 23 2.20 8.33 10.29
CA ALA A 23 1.91 9.75 10.10
C ALA A 23 0.77 9.98 9.09
N ALA A 24 0.77 9.26 7.96
CA ALA A 24 -0.31 9.35 6.97
C ALA A 24 -1.65 8.86 7.56
N LEU A 25 -1.65 7.75 8.27
CA LEU A 25 -2.86 7.24 8.93
C LEU A 25 -3.36 8.16 10.05
N ASP A 26 -2.45 8.85 10.76
CA ASP A 26 -2.83 9.89 11.73
C ASP A 26 -3.52 11.07 11.03
N GLY A 27 -2.98 11.53 9.89
CA GLY A 27 -3.61 12.56 9.07
C GLY A 27 -5.03 12.17 8.64
N ALA A 28 -5.23 10.95 8.14
CA ALA A 28 -6.55 10.45 7.77
C ALA A 28 -7.51 10.35 8.97
N ARG A 29 -7.01 9.93 10.14
CA ARG A 29 -7.82 9.82 11.36
C ARG A 29 -8.29 11.19 11.86
N ARG A 30 -7.46 12.22 11.75
CA ARG A 30 -7.83 13.61 12.10
C ARG A 30 -8.98 14.15 11.23
N GLU A 31 -9.12 13.65 10.01
CA GLU A 31 -10.27 13.93 9.13
C GLU A 31 -11.49 13.05 9.40
N GLY A 32 -11.49 12.28 10.48
CA GLY A 32 -12.61 11.43 10.88
C GLY A 32 -12.74 10.12 10.13
N ALA A 33 -11.67 9.66 9.43
CA ALA A 33 -11.68 8.36 8.80
C ALA A 33 -11.51 7.22 9.82
N GLU A 34 -12.15 6.09 9.54
CA GLU A 34 -11.72 4.82 10.11
C GLU A 34 -10.40 4.40 9.47
N VAL A 35 -9.43 4.00 10.28
CA VAL A 35 -8.13 3.57 9.76
C VAL A 35 -7.75 2.20 10.29
N ARG A 36 -7.20 1.38 9.39
CA ARG A 36 -6.59 0.09 9.75
C ARG A 36 -5.18 0.03 9.19
N LYS A 37 -4.27 -0.52 9.95
CA LYS A 37 -2.90 -0.79 9.52
C LYS A 37 -2.67 -2.30 9.49
N VAL A 38 -2.22 -2.80 8.34
CA VAL A 38 -1.73 -4.16 8.15
C VAL A 38 -0.21 -4.10 8.04
N VAL A 39 0.48 -4.93 8.81
CA VAL A 39 1.93 -5.06 8.75
C VAL A 39 2.26 -6.43 8.20
N LEU A 40 2.78 -6.48 6.98
CA LEU A 40 2.94 -7.73 6.24
C LEU A 40 3.90 -8.72 6.91
N THR A 41 4.85 -8.25 7.71
CA THR A 41 5.77 -9.13 8.46
C THR A 41 5.14 -9.81 9.67
N ASP A 42 3.97 -9.35 10.09
CA ASP A 42 3.23 -10.00 11.18
C ASP A 42 2.32 -11.14 10.65
N LEU A 43 2.23 -11.28 9.32
CA LEU A 43 1.39 -12.25 8.65
C LEU A 43 2.18 -13.47 8.17
N VAL A 44 1.55 -14.62 8.22
CA VAL A 44 2.08 -15.86 7.63
C VAL A 44 1.41 -16.08 6.29
N PHE A 45 2.13 -15.79 5.20
CA PHE A 45 1.63 -15.98 3.85
C PHE A 45 2.76 -16.25 2.85
N SER A 46 2.41 -16.82 1.70
CA SER A 46 3.33 -17.08 0.60
C SER A 46 3.03 -16.20 -0.61
N GLY A 47 3.97 -16.12 -1.55
CA GLY A 47 3.76 -15.49 -2.86
C GLY A 47 2.76 -16.26 -3.71
N CYS A 48 2.37 -15.68 -4.85
CA CYS A 48 1.48 -16.33 -5.82
C CYS A 48 2.17 -17.56 -6.44
N THR A 49 1.48 -18.69 -6.47
CA THR A 49 1.97 -19.94 -7.08
C THR A 49 1.49 -20.14 -8.52
N SER A 50 0.79 -19.15 -9.09
CA SER A 50 0.22 -19.22 -10.45
C SER A 50 -0.69 -20.45 -10.68
N CYS A 51 -1.45 -20.84 -9.65
CA CYS A 51 -2.31 -22.03 -9.69
C CYS A 51 -3.66 -21.82 -10.40
N ASP A 52 -3.92 -20.59 -10.87
CA ASP A 52 -5.16 -20.17 -11.55
C ASP A 52 -6.48 -20.36 -10.74
N GLY A 53 -6.41 -20.74 -9.49
CA GLY A 53 -7.57 -21.01 -8.65
C GLY A 53 -8.45 -19.79 -8.32
N CYS A 54 -8.00 -18.56 -8.66
CA CYS A 54 -8.77 -17.33 -8.47
C CYS A 54 -9.37 -16.77 -9.79
N ARG A 55 -9.37 -17.55 -10.87
CA ARG A 55 -9.89 -17.10 -12.19
C ARG A 55 -11.39 -16.80 -12.18
N ASP A 56 -12.14 -17.39 -11.28
CA ASP A 56 -13.57 -17.11 -11.08
C ASP A 56 -13.84 -15.80 -10.34
N GLY A 57 -12.79 -15.12 -9.87
CA GLY A 57 -12.89 -13.85 -9.16
C GLY A 57 -13.41 -13.96 -7.72
N GLN A 58 -13.65 -15.16 -7.19
CA GLN A 58 -14.24 -15.31 -5.86
C GLN A 58 -13.18 -15.15 -4.75
N ARG A 59 -12.18 -16.04 -4.75
CA ARG A 59 -11.13 -16.01 -3.71
C ARG A 59 -9.81 -16.60 -4.20
N CYS A 60 -8.72 -16.28 -3.51
CA CYS A 60 -7.49 -17.04 -3.65
C CYS A 60 -7.63 -18.39 -2.93
N VAL A 61 -7.11 -19.48 -3.52
CA VAL A 61 -7.20 -20.82 -2.94
C VAL A 61 -6.20 -21.06 -1.80
N LEU A 62 -5.17 -20.21 -1.68
CA LEU A 62 -4.20 -20.30 -0.58
C LEU A 62 -4.88 -19.80 0.70
N ASP A 63 -5.03 -20.69 1.67
CA ASP A 63 -5.65 -20.42 2.96
C ASP A 63 -4.57 -19.95 3.94
N ASP A 64 -4.32 -18.64 3.92
CA ASP A 64 -3.33 -17.96 4.73
C ASP A 64 -3.83 -16.58 5.17
N ASP A 65 -3.04 -15.84 5.94
CA ASP A 65 -3.45 -14.56 6.55
C ASP A 65 -3.81 -13.47 5.53
N LEU A 66 -3.44 -13.61 4.24
CA LEU A 66 -3.87 -12.67 3.21
C LEU A 66 -5.37 -12.75 2.90
N GLN A 67 -6.09 -13.80 3.32
CA GLN A 67 -7.55 -13.87 3.14
C GLN A 67 -8.25 -12.72 3.86
N GLU A 68 -7.82 -12.40 5.09
CA GLU A 68 -8.35 -11.25 5.82
C GLU A 68 -8.00 -9.93 5.13
N VAL A 69 -6.77 -9.81 4.62
CA VAL A 69 -6.31 -8.59 3.93
C VAL A 69 -7.13 -8.32 2.66
N TYR A 70 -7.55 -9.35 1.92
CA TYR A 70 -8.43 -9.16 0.75
C TYR A 70 -9.76 -8.53 1.15
N GLY A 71 -10.36 -8.95 2.25
CA GLY A 71 -11.58 -8.34 2.77
C GLY A 71 -11.39 -6.87 3.15
N LEU A 72 -10.26 -6.51 3.75
CA LEU A 72 -9.92 -5.12 4.07
C LEU A 72 -9.71 -4.29 2.79
N ILE A 73 -9.04 -4.84 1.78
CA ILE A 73 -8.84 -4.19 0.48
C ILE A 73 -10.20 -3.93 -0.20
N ASP A 74 -11.09 -4.93 -0.22
CA ASP A 74 -12.42 -4.78 -0.82
C ASP A 74 -13.24 -3.69 -0.13
N GLY A 75 -13.15 -3.57 1.20
CA GLY A 75 -13.85 -2.57 2.00
C GLY A 75 -13.28 -1.15 1.92
N ALA A 76 -11.99 -0.99 1.61
CA ALA A 76 -11.30 0.29 1.72
C ALA A 76 -11.79 1.33 0.69
N ASP A 77 -11.92 2.59 1.13
CA ASP A 77 -12.12 3.78 0.29
C ASP A 77 -10.80 4.36 -0.20
N ALA A 78 -9.75 4.18 0.59
CA ALA A 78 -8.39 4.57 0.24
C ALA A 78 -7.38 3.53 0.72
N ILE A 79 -6.29 3.37 -0.03
CA ILE A 79 -5.21 2.43 0.28
C ILE A 79 -3.87 3.15 0.22
N VAL A 80 -3.10 3.09 1.31
CA VAL A 80 -1.74 3.62 1.39
C VAL A 80 -0.77 2.46 1.53
N LEU A 81 0.03 2.21 0.49
CA LEU A 81 1.14 1.27 0.54
C LEU A 81 2.37 1.96 1.11
N ALA A 82 3.17 1.26 1.90
CA ALA A 82 4.45 1.78 2.38
C ALA A 82 5.52 0.69 2.30
N SER A 83 6.60 0.95 1.54
CA SER A 83 7.66 -0.05 1.31
C SER A 83 9.05 0.58 1.34
N PRO A 84 10.03 -0.03 2.02
CA PRO A 84 11.43 0.30 1.75
C PRO A 84 11.82 -0.18 0.36
N ILE A 85 12.86 0.42 -0.20
CA ILE A 85 13.39 0.03 -1.52
C ILE A 85 14.66 -0.80 -1.33
N TYR A 86 14.62 -2.02 -1.84
CA TYR A 86 15.74 -2.94 -1.87
C TYR A 86 16.07 -3.32 -3.33
N PHE A 87 17.31 -3.09 -3.75
CA PHE A 87 17.74 -3.39 -5.14
C PHE A 87 16.78 -2.77 -6.17
N GLU A 88 16.43 -1.49 -5.98
CA GLU A 88 15.49 -0.74 -6.83
C GLU A 88 14.08 -1.36 -6.94
N GLY A 89 13.73 -2.25 -6.02
CA GLY A 89 12.43 -2.92 -5.95
C GLY A 89 11.72 -2.69 -4.61
N LEU A 90 10.44 -3.00 -4.57
CA LEU A 90 9.69 -3.11 -3.32
C LEU A 90 10.25 -4.24 -2.45
N SER A 91 10.01 -4.18 -1.14
CA SER A 91 10.32 -5.30 -0.26
C SER A 91 9.67 -6.60 -0.74
N SER A 92 10.28 -7.74 -0.42
CA SER A 92 9.75 -9.05 -0.80
C SER A 92 8.32 -9.28 -0.27
N GLN A 93 8.02 -8.82 0.93
CA GLN A 93 6.70 -8.91 1.55
C GLN A 93 5.67 -8.11 0.74
N MET A 94 5.98 -6.87 0.40
CA MET A 94 5.09 -6.03 -0.42
C MET A 94 4.91 -6.61 -1.81
N LYS A 95 5.98 -7.08 -2.44
CA LYS A 95 5.90 -7.68 -3.77
C LYS A 95 5.10 -8.98 -3.76
N ALA A 96 5.28 -9.84 -2.76
CA ALA A 96 4.52 -11.07 -2.62
C ALA A 96 3.01 -10.80 -2.45
N MET A 97 2.63 -9.80 -1.65
CA MET A 97 1.22 -9.38 -1.54
C MET A 97 0.68 -8.85 -2.88
N ILE A 98 1.45 -8.02 -3.58
CA ILE A 98 1.06 -7.50 -4.91
C ILE A 98 0.86 -8.65 -5.91
N ASP A 99 1.76 -9.63 -5.95
CA ASP A 99 1.65 -10.79 -6.84
C ASP A 99 0.44 -11.67 -6.50
N ARG A 100 0.06 -11.77 -5.23
CA ARG A 100 -1.18 -12.40 -4.79
C ARG A 100 -2.45 -11.63 -5.19
N GLY A 101 -2.31 -10.41 -5.69
CA GLY A 101 -3.38 -9.57 -6.25
C GLY A 101 -3.95 -10.08 -7.59
N GLN A 102 -3.56 -11.26 -8.09
CA GLN A 102 -4.13 -11.87 -9.29
C GLN A 102 -5.66 -11.99 -9.21
N LEU A 103 -6.22 -12.21 -8.03
CA LEU A 103 -7.66 -12.22 -7.77
C LEU A 103 -8.35 -10.94 -8.28
N PHE A 104 -7.81 -9.78 -7.93
CA PHE A 104 -8.34 -8.48 -8.35
C PHE A 104 -8.12 -8.23 -9.83
N TRP A 105 -6.99 -8.72 -10.38
CA TRP A 105 -6.71 -8.63 -11.80
C TRP A 105 -7.73 -9.42 -12.62
N TYR A 106 -8.05 -10.66 -12.23
CA TYR A 106 -9.08 -11.47 -12.89
C TYR A 106 -10.47 -10.82 -12.78
N ARG A 107 -10.85 -10.32 -11.61
CA ARG A 107 -12.11 -9.58 -11.42
C ARG A 107 -12.25 -8.46 -12.43
N LYS A 108 -11.23 -7.62 -12.56
CA LYS A 108 -11.27 -6.45 -13.44
C LYS A 108 -11.12 -6.79 -14.91
N HIS A 109 -10.07 -7.52 -15.28
CA HIS A 109 -9.65 -7.64 -16.67
C HIS A 109 -10.24 -8.86 -17.39
N SER A 110 -10.56 -9.93 -16.69
CA SER A 110 -11.12 -11.14 -17.29
C SER A 110 -12.63 -11.22 -17.14
N LEU A 111 -13.16 -10.79 -15.99
CA LEU A 111 -14.59 -10.86 -15.70
C LEU A 111 -15.32 -9.53 -15.90
N GLY A 112 -14.58 -8.44 -16.12
CA GLY A 112 -15.16 -7.12 -16.35
C GLY A 112 -15.94 -6.57 -15.14
N LEU A 113 -15.61 -7.02 -13.93
CA LEU A 113 -16.28 -6.55 -12.72
C LEU A 113 -15.77 -5.15 -12.38
N GLU A 114 -16.68 -4.20 -12.36
CA GLU A 114 -16.34 -2.84 -11.93
C GLU A 114 -16.12 -2.81 -10.42
N GLY A 115 -14.96 -2.27 -10.01
CA GLY A 115 -14.61 -2.07 -8.62
C GLY A 115 -15.10 -0.73 -8.09
N LYS A 116 -15.04 -0.59 -6.78
CA LYS A 116 -15.21 0.69 -6.10
C LYS A 116 -14.08 1.64 -6.50
N LYS A 117 -14.39 2.88 -6.88
CA LYS A 117 -13.38 3.92 -7.12
C LYS A 117 -12.71 4.30 -5.80
N ARG A 118 -11.39 4.21 -5.74
CA ARG A 118 -10.58 4.42 -4.53
C ARG A 118 -9.57 5.53 -4.72
N ARG A 119 -9.08 6.07 -3.61
CA ARG A 119 -7.80 6.75 -3.59
C ARG A 119 -6.69 5.77 -3.29
N GLY A 120 -5.54 6.00 -3.91
CA GLY A 120 -4.36 5.19 -3.67
C GLY A 120 -3.13 6.05 -3.44
N ALA A 121 -2.20 5.54 -2.66
CA ALA A 121 -0.91 6.16 -2.47
C ALA A 121 0.17 5.13 -2.22
N ILE A 122 1.42 5.52 -2.49
CA ILE A 122 2.60 4.79 -2.06
C ILE A 122 3.62 5.70 -1.40
N ILE A 123 4.13 5.27 -0.26
CA ILE A 123 5.27 5.86 0.45
C ILE A 123 6.45 4.92 0.25
N ALA A 124 7.53 5.41 -0.36
CA ALA A 124 8.73 4.62 -0.62
C ALA A 124 9.96 5.26 0.01
N VAL A 125 10.77 4.47 0.72
CA VAL A 125 11.96 4.94 1.43
C VAL A 125 13.18 4.18 0.97
N GLY A 126 14.22 4.91 0.56
CA GLY A 126 15.52 4.39 0.14
C GLY A 126 16.67 4.84 1.04
N ALA A 127 17.67 3.97 1.25
CA ALA A 127 18.84 4.31 2.04
C ALA A 127 19.72 5.38 1.37
N ARG A 128 19.83 5.37 0.05
CA ARG A 128 20.65 6.34 -0.70
C ARG A 128 19.88 7.64 -0.93
N ARG A 129 20.55 8.81 -0.80
CA ARG A 129 19.94 10.11 -1.10
C ARG A 129 19.44 10.24 -2.54
N ASN A 130 20.17 9.63 -3.48
CA ASN A 130 19.86 9.61 -4.91
C ASN A 130 19.26 8.27 -5.35
N ALA A 131 18.45 7.63 -4.50
CA ALA A 131 17.75 6.39 -4.84
C ALA A 131 16.82 6.62 -6.04
N ASP A 132 16.86 5.71 -7.01
CA ASP A 132 15.85 5.67 -8.07
C ASP A 132 14.66 4.83 -7.61
N PHE A 133 13.50 5.45 -7.59
CA PHE A 133 12.25 4.82 -7.18
C PHE A 133 11.41 4.32 -8.36
N THR A 134 11.80 4.66 -9.59
CA THR A 134 10.99 4.41 -10.80
C THR A 134 10.58 2.96 -10.95
N SER A 135 11.55 2.04 -10.84
CA SER A 135 11.31 0.60 -10.98
C SER A 135 10.42 0.05 -9.87
N ALA A 136 10.62 0.51 -8.63
CA ALA A 136 9.85 0.07 -7.48
C ALA A 136 8.40 0.56 -7.49
N LEU A 137 8.16 1.79 -7.95
CA LEU A 137 6.81 2.38 -7.97
C LEU A 137 5.90 1.73 -9.02
N ARG A 138 6.46 1.21 -10.10
CA ARG A 138 5.67 0.66 -11.21
C ARG A 138 4.75 -0.52 -10.83
N PRO A 139 5.19 -1.55 -10.10
CA PRO A 139 4.32 -2.63 -9.64
C PRO A 139 3.19 -2.12 -8.72
N ALA A 140 3.49 -1.21 -7.80
CA ALA A 140 2.49 -0.61 -6.92
C ALA A 140 1.43 0.16 -7.71
N LYS A 141 1.86 0.94 -8.71
CA LYS A 141 0.96 1.68 -9.59
C LYS A 141 0.00 0.76 -10.33
N ILE A 142 0.52 -0.30 -10.96
CA ILE A 142 -0.28 -1.25 -11.72
C ILE A 142 -1.28 -1.95 -10.79
N TRP A 143 -0.84 -2.32 -9.59
CA TRP A 143 -1.70 -2.97 -8.61
C TRP A 143 -2.82 -2.03 -8.12
N LEU A 144 -2.52 -0.77 -7.79
CA LEU A 144 -3.52 0.22 -7.40
C LEU A 144 -4.52 0.49 -8.54
N LEU A 145 -4.05 0.62 -9.78
CA LEU A 145 -4.92 0.76 -10.95
C LEU A 145 -5.82 -0.47 -11.15
N THR A 146 -5.36 -1.67 -10.81
CA THR A 146 -6.18 -2.89 -10.84
C THR A 146 -7.33 -2.81 -9.84
N LEU A 147 -7.13 -2.10 -8.73
CA LEU A 147 -8.15 -1.84 -7.70
C LEU A 147 -9.01 -0.59 -7.97
N ASP A 148 -8.95 -0.01 -9.16
CA ASP A 148 -9.60 1.26 -9.49
C ASP A 148 -9.17 2.44 -8.61
N ALA A 149 -7.96 2.38 -8.06
CA ALA A 149 -7.36 3.44 -7.28
C ALA A 149 -6.45 4.34 -8.13
N ASP A 150 -6.45 5.65 -7.85
CA ASP A 150 -5.40 6.55 -8.32
C ASP A 150 -4.08 6.29 -7.55
N MET A 151 -3.03 7.05 -7.83
CA MET A 151 -1.78 6.90 -7.08
C MET A 151 -1.11 8.24 -6.82
N ALA A 152 -1.18 8.71 -5.58
CA ALA A 152 -0.25 9.69 -5.05
C ALA A 152 1.08 9.01 -4.64
N THR A 153 2.16 9.76 -4.61
CA THR A 153 3.48 9.18 -4.35
C THR A 153 4.30 10.10 -3.44
N LEU A 154 4.85 9.52 -2.37
CA LEU A 154 5.90 10.14 -1.57
C LEU A 154 7.16 9.27 -1.61
N THR A 155 8.30 9.87 -1.85
CA THR A 155 9.58 9.16 -1.95
C THR A 155 10.65 9.88 -1.13
N TYR A 156 11.34 9.14 -0.28
CA TYR A 156 12.36 9.67 0.60
C TYR A 156 13.67 8.89 0.47
N GLY A 157 14.72 9.55 0.04
CA GLY A 157 16.07 8.99 -0.07
C GLY A 157 17.00 9.48 1.04
N GLY A 158 17.95 8.65 1.46
CA GLY A 158 18.95 9.00 2.48
C GLY A 158 18.60 8.54 3.90
N PHE A 159 17.61 7.69 4.07
CA PHE A 159 17.16 7.21 5.37
C PHE A 159 17.50 5.73 5.57
N GLU A 160 18.75 5.46 5.97
CA GLU A 160 19.25 4.11 6.23
C GLU A 160 19.01 3.66 7.67
N GLU A 161 19.32 4.54 8.63
CA GLU A 161 19.19 4.25 10.06
C GLU A 161 17.72 4.18 10.47
N LYS A 162 17.42 3.18 11.31
CA LYS A 162 16.06 2.98 11.80
C LYS A 162 15.60 4.18 12.63
N GLY A 163 14.47 4.77 12.23
CA GLY A 163 13.86 5.91 12.93
C GLY A 163 14.42 7.26 12.57
N SER A 164 15.46 7.34 11.71
CA SER A 164 16.06 8.63 11.32
C SER A 164 15.09 9.59 10.63
N ILE A 165 13.97 9.10 10.09
CA ILE A 165 12.90 9.94 9.52
C ILE A 165 12.23 10.83 10.58
N LEU A 166 12.34 10.51 11.88
CA LEU A 166 11.78 11.33 12.95
C LEU A 166 12.47 12.69 13.08
N ASP A 167 13.71 12.81 12.59
CA ASP A 167 14.47 14.04 12.55
C ASP A 167 14.07 14.94 11.36
N ASP A 168 13.24 14.46 10.44
CA ASP A 168 12.71 15.19 9.28
C ASP A 168 11.23 15.51 9.51
N ALA A 169 10.99 16.69 10.11
CA ALA A 169 9.63 17.13 10.43
C ALA A 169 8.80 17.40 9.16
N ASP A 170 9.44 17.84 8.08
CA ASP A 170 8.77 18.12 6.81
C ASP A 170 8.28 16.84 6.17
N ALA A 171 9.08 15.78 6.16
CA ALA A 171 8.68 14.47 5.64
C ALA A 171 7.48 13.87 6.42
N LEU A 172 7.46 14.05 7.74
CA LEU A 172 6.34 13.62 8.57
C LEU A 172 5.07 14.43 8.30
N GLU A 173 5.19 15.75 8.06
CA GLU A 173 4.06 16.60 7.75
C GLU A 173 3.52 16.34 6.33
N GLU A 174 4.38 16.11 5.36
CA GLU A 174 3.98 15.67 4.01
C GLU A 174 3.21 14.35 4.07
N ALA A 175 3.66 13.40 4.90
CA ALA A 175 2.94 12.14 5.09
C ALA A 175 1.57 12.36 5.76
N ARG A 176 1.45 13.26 6.75
CA ARG A 176 0.14 13.62 7.33
C ARG A 176 -0.76 14.27 6.28
N SER A 177 -0.24 15.20 5.49
CA SER A 177 -0.98 15.85 4.41
C SER A 177 -1.49 14.83 3.39
N LEU A 178 -0.68 13.84 3.03
CA LEU A 178 -1.14 12.72 2.21
C LEU A 178 -2.34 12.01 2.85
N GLY A 179 -2.31 11.79 4.16
CA GLY A 179 -3.42 11.18 4.90
C GLY A 179 -4.71 11.99 4.80
N HIS A 180 -4.64 13.32 4.93
CA HIS A 180 -5.79 14.22 4.71
C HIS A 180 -6.34 14.07 3.28
N GLU A 181 -5.47 14.04 2.29
CA GLU A 181 -5.87 13.85 0.89
C GLU A 181 -6.61 12.53 0.65
N MET A 182 -6.24 11.46 1.35
CA MET A 182 -6.91 10.16 1.21
C MET A 182 -8.37 10.19 1.66
N VAL A 183 -8.77 11.15 2.50
CA VAL A 183 -10.14 11.30 2.99
C VAL A 183 -10.94 12.34 2.20
N ALA A 184 -10.29 13.31 1.58
CA ALA A 184 -10.95 14.37 0.85
C ALA A 184 -11.88 13.81 -0.24
N LYS A 185 -13.10 14.34 -0.36
CA LYS A 185 -14.03 13.95 -1.43
C LYS A 185 -13.39 14.19 -2.80
N ARG A 186 -13.50 13.22 -3.69
CA ARG A 186 -13.15 13.45 -5.11
C ARG A 186 -14.09 14.53 -5.66
N ASN A 187 -13.54 15.65 -6.09
CA ASN A 187 -14.27 16.53 -7.02
C ASN A 187 -14.34 15.77 -8.35
N ILE A 188 -15.47 15.12 -8.60
CA ILE A 188 -15.75 14.50 -9.90
C ILE A 188 -16.09 15.67 -10.82
N HIS A 189 -15.14 16.05 -11.66
CA HIS A 189 -15.37 16.90 -12.83
C HIS A 189 -15.62 16.03 -14.05
#